data_ca7ef8b7130eb36d022c0a724d6bb1ab
#
_entry.id   ca7ef8b7130eb36d022c0a724d6bb1ab
#
_cell.length_a   1.000
_cell.length_b   1.000
_cell.length_c   1.000
_cell.angle_alpha   90.00
_cell.angle_beta   90.00
_cell.angle_gamma   90.00
#
_symmetry.space_group_name_H-M   'P 1'
#
loop_
_entity.id
_entity.type
_entity.pdbx_description
1 polymer ?
#
loop_
_entity_poly.entity_id
_entity_poly.type
_entity_poly.pdbx_seq_one_letter_code
_entity_poly.pdbx_strand_id
1 'polypeptide(L)'
;PERAANIIKKRFGENAEYVVDLYGSLSMTGKGHLTDYIIHETLGENCQVNFCEETLPFHPNGMVFHIYQDGELKDDITAYSVGGGSIVWEGEDDFSLSRKNVYREKNLKEILETLDRNAYSFYDYVMEHENALFVDYLYEILDTMFDSVERGLKQEGTIPGKLQLPRVAKQMYTQAINLPAGSERETLILSSYAYAVAEENASGQTIVTAPTCGSSGVLPAILYYCYKQLNVEKPRLIKALAVAGVFGNVIKNNASISGADAGCQAEIGSAC
;
A
#
# COMPACT_ATOMS: atom_id res chain seq x y z
N PRO A 1 -5.36 -9.20 1.00
CA PRO A 1 -6.09 -10.40 0.54
C PRO A 1 -5.28 -11.24 -0.44
N GLU A 2 -4.78 -10.67 -1.56
CA GLU A 2 -4.02 -11.38 -2.60
C GLU A 2 -2.89 -12.26 -2.04
N ARG A 3 -2.06 -11.69 -1.15
CA ARG A 3 -0.94 -12.43 -0.55
C ARG A 3 -1.42 -13.63 0.28
N ALA A 4 -2.52 -13.48 1.02
CA ALA A 4 -3.12 -14.60 1.75
C ALA A 4 -3.61 -15.69 0.79
N ALA A 5 -4.36 -15.30 -0.23
CA ALA A 5 -4.84 -16.20 -1.27
C ALA A 5 -3.69 -16.96 -1.96
N ASN A 6 -2.59 -16.27 -2.30
CA ASN A 6 -1.41 -16.91 -2.87
C ASN A 6 -0.76 -17.95 -1.95
N ILE A 7 -0.71 -17.69 -0.64
CA ILE A 7 -0.19 -18.65 0.35
C ILE A 7 -1.08 -19.88 0.44
N ILE A 8 -2.40 -19.68 0.49
CA ILE A 8 -3.39 -20.77 0.52
C ILE A 8 -3.30 -21.60 -0.76
N LYS A 9 -3.26 -20.96 -1.94
CA LYS A 9 -3.11 -21.65 -3.23
C LYS A 9 -1.85 -22.50 -3.30
N LYS A 10 -0.72 -21.98 -2.81
CA LYS A 10 0.54 -22.74 -2.74
C LYS A 10 0.45 -23.97 -1.82
N ARG A 11 -0.34 -23.88 -0.74
CA ARG A 11 -0.47 -24.96 0.24
C ARG A 11 -1.41 -26.07 -0.22
N PHE A 12 -2.52 -25.74 -0.88
CA PHE A 12 -3.59 -26.69 -1.22
C PHE A 12 -3.71 -27.01 -2.71
N GLY A 13 -3.11 -26.21 -3.57
CA GLY A 13 -3.04 -26.45 -5.02
C GLY A 13 -4.20 -25.86 -5.81
N GLU A 14 -4.11 -26.00 -7.13
CA GLU A 14 -5.10 -25.41 -8.07
C GLU A 14 -6.40 -26.24 -8.19
N ASN A 15 -6.38 -27.49 -7.77
CA ASN A 15 -7.53 -28.39 -7.86
C ASN A 15 -8.46 -28.32 -6.65
N ALA A 16 -8.11 -27.56 -5.63
CA ALA A 16 -8.99 -27.32 -4.48
C ALA A 16 -10.11 -26.34 -4.85
N GLU A 17 -11.27 -26.53 -4.23
CA GLU A 17 -12.36 -25.55 -4.28
C GLU A 17 -12.23 -24.63 -3.06
N TYR A 18 -12.39 -23.35 -3.25
CA TYR A 18 -12.21 -22.34 -2.22
C TYR A 18 -13.49 -21.53 -1.98
N VAL A 19 -13.88 -21.40 -0.73
CA VAL A 19 -14.88 -20.42 -0.32
C VAL A 19 -14.18 -19.44 0.63
N VAL A 20 -14.24 -18.15 0.31
CA VAL A 20 -13.57 -17.11 1.10
C VAL A 20 -14.60 -16.16 1.65
N ASP A 21 -14.74 -16.16 2.97
CA ASP A 21 -15.62 -15.25 3.70
C ASP A 21 -14.83 -14.02 4.13
N LEU A 22 -15.26 -12.85 3.68
CA LEU A 22 -14.69 -11.55 4.05
C LEU A 22 -15.51 -10.94 5.18
N TYR A 23 -14.81 -10.41 6.18
CA TYR A 23 -15.41 -9.87 7.41
C TYR A 23 -15.06 -8.39 7.62
N GLY A 24 -15.91 -7.69 8.35
CA GLY A 24 -15.70 -6.33 8.81
C GLY A 24 -15.35 -5.37 7.68
N SER A 25 -14.22 -4.68 7.77
CA SER A 25 -13.81 -3.67 6.78
C SER A 25 -13.54 -4.26 5.38
N LEU A 26 -13.00 -5.50 5.30
CA LEU A 26 -12.81 -6.18 4.01
C LEU A 26 -14.14 -6.51 3.33
N SER A 27 -15.18 -6.80 4.09
CA SER A 27 -16.52 -7.01 3.57
C SER A 27 -17.17 -5.70 3.13
N MET A 28 -17.18 -4.70 4.00
CA MET A 28 -17.85 -3.42 3.75
C MET A 28 -17.27 -2.64 2.56
N THR A 29 -15.96 -2.69 2.39
CA THR A 29 -15.25 -1.93 1.34
C THR A 29 -14.73 -2.79 0.20
N GLY A 30 -14.80 -4.12 0.32
CA GLY A 30 -14.14 -5.08 -0.55
C GLY A 30 -14.50 -4.95 -2.03
N LYS A 31 -15.78 -4.76 -2.35
CA LYS A 31 -16.22 -4.54 -3.74
C LYS A 31 -15.66 -3.26 -4.35
N GLY A 32 -15.54 -2.20 -3.54
CA GLY A 32 -14.97 -0.93 -3.98
C GLY A 32 -13.46 -0.99 -4.19
N HIS A 33 -12.78 -1.87 -3.47
CA HIS A 33 -11.34 -2.07 -3.54
C HIS A 33 -10.93 -3.30 -4.36
N LEU A 34 -11.86 -3.90 -5.11
CA LEU A 34 -11.62 -5.07 -5.96
C LEU A 34 -11.05 -6.27 -5.17
N THR A 35 -11.43 -6.42 -3.90
CA THR A 35 -10.93 -7.49 -3.03
C THR A 35 -11.41 -8.86 -3.51
N ASP A 36 -12.67 -8.96 -3.90
CA ASP A 36 -13.25 -10.16 -4.50
C ASP A 36 -12.59 -10.49 -5.84
N TYR A 37 -12.38 -9.49 -6.68
CA TYR A 37 -11.73 -9.65 -7.97
C TYR A 37 -10.33 -10.26 -7.82
N ILE A 38 -9.48 -9.70 -6.95
CA ILE A 38 -8.11 -10.18 -6.78
C ILE A 38 -8.04 -11.58 -6.13
N ILE A 39 -9.02 -11.93 -5.28
CA ILE A 39 -9.12 -13.27 -4.70
C ILE A 39 -9.49 -14.29 -5.81
N HIS A 40 -10.47 -13.97 -6.66
CA HIS A 40 -10.82 -14.81 -7.80
C HIS A 40 -9.67 -14.97 -8.78
N GLU A 41 -8.99 -13.89 -9.17
CA GLU A 41 -7.81 -13.93 -10.02
C GLU A 41 -6.71 -14.84 -9.44
N THR A 42 -6.54 -14.81 -8.11
CA THR A 42 -5.49 -15.56 -7.44
C THR A 42 -5.87 -17.04 -7.31
N LEU A 43 -7.07 -17.35 -6.81
CA LEU A 43 -7.49 -18.73 -6.49
C LEU A 43 -8.10 -19.47 -7.71
N GLY A 44 -8.56 -18.74 -8.71
CA GLY A 44 -9.13 -19.29 -9.94
C GLY A 44 -10.65 -19.41 -9.91
N GLU A 45 -11.20 -20.05 -10.95
CA GLU A 45 -12.65 -20.17 -11.18
C GLU A 45 -13.38 -20.98 -10.10
N ASN A 46 -12.69 -21.87 -9.39
CA ASN A 46 -13.24 -22.69 -8.32
C ASN A 46 -13.26 -21.94 -6.96
N CYS A 47 -13.32 -20.63 -6.98
CA CYS A 47 -13.37 -19.79 -5.80
C CYS A 47 -14.71 -19.07 -5.70
N GLN A 48 -15.33 -19.13 -4.52
CA GLN A 48 -16.48 -18.30 -4.16
C GLN A 48 -16.06 -17.29 -3.09
N VAL A 49 -16.49 -16.03 -3.23
CA VAL A 49 -16.22 -14.98 -2.24
C VAL A 49 -17.55 -14.47 -1.67
N ASN A 50 -17.67 -14.55 -0.35
CA ASN A 50 -18.83 -14.06 0.40
C ASN A 50 -18.46 -12.80 1.19
N PHE A 51 -19.44 -11.92 1.39
CA PHE A 51 -19.30 -10.69 2.17
C PHE A 51 -20.18 -10.80 3.42
N CYS A 52 -19.54 -10.99 4.59
CA CYS A 52 -20.21 -11.16 5.87
C CYS A 52 -20.35 -9.81 6.60
N GLU A 53 -21.45 -9.61 7.29
CA GLU A 53 -21.73 -8.36 8.02
C GLU A 53 -20.96 -8.27 9.35
N GLU A 54 -20.57 -9.41 9.90
CA GLU A 54 -19.90 -9.51 11.20
C GLU A 54 -18.43 -9.04 11.10
N THR A 55 -17.87 -8.77 12.27
CA THR A 55 -16.43 -8.47 12.41
C THR A 55 -15.79 -9.56 13.27
N LEU A 56 -14.65 -10.09 12.85
CA LEU A 56 -13.91 -11.06 13.63
C LEU A 56 -13.23 -10.39 14.83
N PRO A 57 -13.07 -11.10 15.97
CA PRO A 57 -12.65 -10.49 17.23
C PRO A 57 -11.26 -9.88 17.23
N PHE A 58 -10.30 -10.45 16.45
CA PHE A 58 -8.90 -10.04 16.51
C PHE A 58 -8.63 -8.75 15.73
N HIS A 59 -9.21 -8.60 14.53
CA HIS A 59 -8.96 -7.44 13.68
C HIS A 59 -10.10 -7.23 12.67
N PRO A 60 -10.49 -5.96 12.36
CA PRO A 60 -11.60 -5.67 11.43
C PRO A 60 -11.38 -6.12 9.98
N ASN A 61 -10.15 -6.38 9.57
CA ASN A 61 -9.84 -6.88 8.23
C ASN A 61 -9.64 -8.38 8.23
N GLY A 62 -10.68 -9.13 8.63
CA GLY A 62 -10.65 -10.58 8.68
C GLY A 62 -11.09 -11.26 7.39
N MET A 63 -10.54 -12.44 7.12
CA MET A 63 -10.96 -13.35 6.05
C MET A 63 -10.81 -14.81 6.52
N VAL A 64 -11.77 -15.65 6.16
CA VAL A 64 -11.74 -17.09 6.43
C VAL A 64 -11.70 -17.81 5.09
N PHE A 65 -10.76 -18.72 4.94
CA PHE A 65 -10.63 -19.60 3.80
C PHE A 65 -11.15 -20.97 4.17
N HIS A 66 -12.22 -21.43 3.54
CA HIS A 66 -12.75 -22.78 3.60
C HIS A 66 -12.22 -23.54 2.38
N ILE A 67 -11.47 -24.56 2.61
CA ILE A 67 -10.78 -25.34 1.57
C ILE A 67 -11.41 -26.70 1.42
N TYR A 68 -11.92 -27.00 0.23
CA TYR A 68 -12.54 -28.28 -0.10
C TYR A 68 -11.69 -29.05 -1.11
N GLN A 69 -11.59 -30.36 -0.89
CA GLN A 69 -10.98 -31.30 -1.84
C GLN A 69 -11.87 -32.53 -1.96
N ASP A 70 -12.16 -32.96 -3.17
CA ASP A 70 -13.06 -34.07 -3.46
C ASP A 70 -14.46 -33.91 -2.81
N GLY A 71 -14.93 -32.67 -2.67
CA GLY A 71 -16.21 -32.31 -2.05
C GLY A 71 -16.23 -32.34 -0.51
N GLU A 72 -15.12 -32.61 0.14
CA GLU A 72 -14.99 -32.61 1.59
C GLU A 72 -14.20 -31.39 2.08
N LEU A 73 -14.67 -30.77 3.17
CA LEU A 73 -13.95 -29.71 3.85
C LEU A 73 -12.64 -30.27 4.44
N LYS A 74 -11.52 -29.74 3.97
CA LYS A 74 -10.18 -30.15 4.42
C LYS A 74 -9.62 -29.24 5.51
N ASP A 75 -9.86 -27.96 5.40
CA ASP A 75 -9.31 -26.99 6.37
C ASP A 75 -10.12 -25.70 6.38
N ASP A 76 -10.16 -25.03 7.54
CA ASP A 76 -10.69 -23.70 7.76
C ASP A 76 -9.57 -22.82 8.30
N ILE A 77 -9.17 -21.80 7.54
CA ILE A 77 -8.01 -20.98 7.89
C ILE A 77 -8.42 -19.52 7.97
N THR A 78 -8.29 -18.94 9.16
CA THR A 78 -8.56 -17.52 9.40
C THR A 78 -7.28 -16.69 9.23
N ALA A 79 -7.39 -15.61 8.49
CA ALA A 79 -6.32 -14.66 8.26
C ALA A 79 -6.80 -13.21 8.45
N TYR A 80 -5.90 -12.36 8.90
CA TYR A 80 -6.15 -10.93 9.12
C TYR A 80 -5.15 -10.08 8.34
N SER A 81 -5.67 -9.12 7.56
CA SER A 81 -4.84 -8.13 6.86
C SER A 81 -4.58 -6.94 7.79
N VAL A 82 -3.41 -6.89 8.41
CA VAL A 82 -3.08 -5.93 9.46
C VAL A 82 -2.32 -4.69 8.96
N GLY A 83 -2.41 -4.41 7.66
CA GLY A 83 -1.79 -3.25 7.01
C GLY A 83 -0.38 -3.49 6.47
N GLY A 84 0.03 -2.67 5.51
CA GLY A 84 1.34 -2.75 4.85
C GLY A 84 1.64 -4.10 4.19
N GLY A 85 0.60 -4.82 3.73
CA GLY A 85 0.71 -6.16 3.15
C GLY A 85 1.02 -7.28 4.16
N SER A 86 1.01 -6.99 5.46
CA SER A 86 1.20 -7.99 6.52
C SER A 86 -0.08 -8.79 6.74
N ILE A 87 0.10 -10.09 7.01
CA ILE A 87 -0.98 -11.03 7.31
C ILE A 87 -0.66 -11.68 8.64
N VAL A 88 -1.67 -11.80 9.50
CA VAL A 88 -1.65 -12.60 10.73
C VAL A 88 -2.63 -13.75 10.55
N TRP A 89 -2.23 -14.96 10.90
CA TRP A 89 -3.08 -16.15 10.82
C TRP A 89 -3.54 -16.55 12.22
N GLU A 90 -4.78 -16.98 12.35
CA GLU A 90 -5.29 -17.44 13.62
C GLU A 90 -4.65 -18.76 14.03
N GLY A 91 -4.29 -18.89 15.32
CA GLY A 91 -3.71 -20.12 15.87
C GLY A 91 -2.22 -20.35 15.60
N GLU A 92 -1.56 -19.46 14.93
CA GLU A 92 -0.11 -19.50 14.74
C GLU A 92 0.57 -18.42 15.59
N ASP A 93 1.13 -18.85 16.73
CA ASP A 93 1.82 -17.98 17.70
C ASP A 93 3.06 -17.26 17.12
N ASP A 94 3.44 -17.57 15.87
CA ASP A 94 4.61 -17.00 15.20
C ASP A 94 4.47 -16.91 13.68
N PHE A 95 3.31 -16.41 13.19
CA PHE A 95 3.23 -15.95 11.79
C PHE A 95 3.75 -14.52 11.62
N SER A 96 4.56 -14.05 12.51
CA SER A 96 5.67 -13.24 12.08
C SER A 96 6.53 -14.16 11.19
N LEU A 97 6.14 -14.31 9.90
CA LEU A 97 7.19 -14.54 8.91
C LEU A 97 8.31 -13.63 9.37
N SER A 98 9.40 -14.23 9.83
CA SER A 98 10.51 -13.56 10.47
C SER A 98 11.04 -12.45 9.58
N ARG A 99 10.30 -11.37 9.48
CA ARG A 99 10.86 -10.09 9.14
C ARG A 99 11.73 -9.81 10.36
N LYS A 100 13.00 -10.19 10.29
CA LYS A 100 13.99 -9.69 11.20
C LYS A 100 13.67 -8.23 11.37
N ASN A 101 13.37 -7.82 12.60
CA ASN A 101 13.27 -6.39 12.90
C ASN A 101 14.63 -5.81 12.54
N VAL A 102 14.73 -5.25 11.33
CA VAL A 102 15.97 -4.71 10.80
C VAL A 102 16.38 -3.53 11.68
N TYR A 103 15.39 -2.73 12.08
CA TYR A 103 15.60 -1.59 12.97
C TYR A 103 15.23 -1.98 14.40
N ARG A 104 16.16 -1.72 15.34
CA ARG A 104 15.98 -2.02 16.77
C ARG A 104 15.21 -0.92 17.50
N GLU A 105 15.42 0.31 17.07
CA GLU A 105 14.82 1.51 17.62
C GLU A 105 13.32 1.56 17.28
N LYS A 106 12.50 1.83 18.29
CA LYS A 106 11.02 1.80 18.15
C LYS A 106 10.41 3.18 17.94
N ASN A 107 11.15 4.23 18.26
CA ASN A 107 10.67 5.60 18.19
C ASN A 107 11.77 6.56 17.72
N LEU A 108 11.38 7.76 17.32
CA LEU A 108 12.28 8.76 16.77
C LEU A 108 13.37 9.19 17.76
N LYS A 109 13.08 9.23 19.07
CA LYS A 109 14.06 9.62 20.08
C LYS A 109 15.22 8.63 20.12
N GLU A 110 14.95 7.34 20.15
CA GLU A 110 15.98 6.30 20.13
C GLU A 110 16.82 6.36 18.85
N ILE A 111 16.17 6.62 17.69
CA ILE A 111 16.88 6.80 16.42
C ILE A 111 17.82 8.00 16.51
N LEU A 112 17.35 9.16 16.96
CA LEU A 112 18.18 10.38 17.11
C LEU A 112 19.38 10.15 18.03
N GLU A 113 19.20 9.46 19.16
CA GLU A 113 20.30 9.09 20.06
C GLU A 113 21.35 8.19 19.35
N THR A 114 20.90 7.29 18.47
CA THR A 114 21.79 6.44 17.66
C THR A 114 22.51 7.25 16.58
N LEU A 115 21.83 8.19 15.92
CA LEU A 115 22.44 9.09 14.94
C LEU A 115 23.53 9.95 15.59
N ASP A 116 23.25 10.58 16.74
CA ASP A 116 24.20 11.44 17.46
C ASP A 116 25.42 10.66 17.92
N ARG A 117 25.23 9.46 18.48
CA ARG A 117 26.30 8.60 18.96
C ARG A 117 27.27 8.20 17.85
N ASN A 118 26.77 7.94 16.66
CA ASN A 118 27.56 7.43 15.53
C ASN A 118 27.91 8.51 14.49
N ALA A 119 27.47 9.74 14.68
CA ALA A 119 27.57 10.83 13.71
C ALA A 119 26.97 10.46 12.33
N TYR A 120 25.83 9.75 12.34
CA TYR A 120 25.13 9.32 11.15
C TYR A 120 24.09 10.36 10.71
N SER A 121 23.89 10.47 9.39
CA SER A 121 22.62 10.98 8.84
C SER A 121 21.54 9.88 8.91
N PHE A 122 20.27 10.24 8.70
CA PHE A 122 19.20 9.23 8.57
C PHE A 122 19.49 8.22 7.44
N TYR A 123 20.08 8.66 6.33
CA TYR A 123 20.43 7.76 5.25
C TYR A 123 21.55 6.78 5.64
N ASP A 124 22.58 7.25 6.36
CA ASP A 124 23.66 6.38 6.86
C ASP A 124 23.10 5.33 7.83
N TYR A 125 22.16 5.74 8.70
CA TYR A 125 21.45 4.82 9.59
C TYR A 125 20.71 3.71 8.80
N VAL A 126 20.00 4.06 7.72
CA VAL A 126 19.36 3.07 6.87
C VAL A 126 20.39 2.12 6.25
N MET A 127 21.47 2.66 5.68
CA MET A 127 22.47 1.86 4.98
C MET A 127 23.25 0.92 5.91
N GLU A 128 23.34 1.24 7.20
CA GLU A 128 23.96 0.36 8.21
C GLU A 128 23.08 -0.87 8.53
N HIS A 129 21.75 -0.75 8.38
CA HIS A 129 20.80 -1.80 8.76
C HIS A 129 20.33 -2.63 7.57
N GLU A 130 20.35 -2.08 6.38
CA GLU A 130 19.81 -2.72 5.16
C GLU A 130 20.89 -3.47 4.38
N ASN A 131 20.48 -4.40 3.55
CA ASN A 131 21.40 -5.18 2.73
C ASN A 131 21.75 -4.47 1.41
N ALA A 132 22.73 -5.01 0.69
CA ALA A 132 23.23 -4.43 -0.56
C ALA A 132 22.15 -4.31 -1.68
N LEU A 133 21.09 -5.12 -1.65
CA LEU A 133 20.01 -5.08 -2.66
C LEU A 133 18.97 -4.01 -2.35
N PHE A 134 19.03 -3.38 -1.19
CA PHE A 134 18.02 -2.40 -0.77
C PHE A 134 17.97 -1.17 -1.67
N VAL A 135 19.10 -0.69 -2.13
CA VAL A 135 19.17 0.48 -3.02
C VAL A 135 18.52 0.17 -4.37
N ASP A 136 18.77 -1.01 -4.95
CA ASP A 136 18.15 -1.44 -6.20
C ASP A 136 16.63 -1.57 -6.04
N TYR A 137 16.18 -2.11 -4.91
CA TYR A 137 14.76 -2.17 -4.56
C TYR A 137 14.14 -0.76 -4.45
N LEU A 138 14.83 0.22 -3.86
CA LEU A 138 14.33 1.60 -3.82
C LEU A 138 14.22 2.23 -5.21
N TYR A 139 15.10 1.90 -6.15
CA TYR A 139 14.98 2.33 -7.54
C TYR A 139 13.74 1.73 -8.20
N GLU A 140 13.47 0.45 -8.01
CA GLU A 140 12.26 -0.21 -8.49
C GLU A 140 10.99 0.44 -7.92
N ILE A 141 10.97 0.73 -6.63
CA ILE A 141 9.87 1.45 -5.95
C ILE A 141 9.70 2.85 -6.55
N LEU A 142 10.78 3.62 -6.71
CA LEU A 142 10.71 4.97 -7.26
C LEU A 142 10.19 4.96 -8.71
N ASP A 143 10.66 4.04 -9.53
CA ASP A 143 10.22 3.91 -10.91
C ASP A 143 8.74 3.50 -10.98
N THR A 144 8.29 2.57 -10.14
CA THR A 144 6.86 2.21 -10.02
C THR A 144 5.99 3.40 -9.59
N MET A 145 6.47 4.22 -8.65
CA MET A 145 5.80 5.48 -8.26
C MET A 145 5.66 6.42 -9.45
N PHE A 146 6.74 6.63 -10.20
CA PHE A 146 6.74 7.54 -11.37
C PHE A 146 5.83 7.02 -12.49
N ASP A 147 5.89 5.73 -12.78
CA ASP A 147 5.03 5.08 -13.76
C ASP A 147 3.55 5.25 -13.40
N SER A 148 3.19 5.14 -12.13
CA SER A 148 1.79 5.33 -11.69
C SER A 148 1.32 6.77 -11.92
N VAL A 149 2.15 7.78 -11.67
CA VAL A 149 1.84 9.18 -12.01
C VAL A 149 1.68 9.36 -13.53
N GLU A 150 2.63 8.86 -14.32
CA GLU A 150 2.63 9.02 -15.76
C GLU A 150 1.45 8.31 -16.44
N ARG A 151 1.05 7.13 -15.92
CA ARG A 151 -0.14 6.43 -16.41
C ARG A 151 -1.40 7.21 -16.09
N GLY A 152 -1.59 7.61 -14.82
CA GLY A 152 -2.78 8.31 -14.38
C GLY A 152 -2.99 9.64 -15.11
N LEU A 153 -1.92 10.41 -15.38
CA LEU A 153 -1.99 11.64 -16.16
C LEU A 153 -2.41 11.45 -17.63
N LYS A 154 -2.32 10.23 -18.16
CA LYS A 154 -2.74 9.93 -19.54
C LYS A 154 -4.19 9.44 -19.61
N GLN A 155 -4.75 8.97 -18.50
CA GLN A 155 -6.08 8.36 -18.46
C GLN A 155 -7.19 9.41 -18.45
N GLU A 156 -8.32 9.02 -19.05
CA GLU A 156 -9.57 9.80 -19.09
C GLU A 156 -10.76 8.87 -18.78
N GLY A 157 -11.95 9.44 -18.69
CA GLY A 157 -13.18 8.69 -18.45
C GLY A 157 -13.56 8.66 -16.98
N THR A 158 -14.07 7.53 -16.51
CA THR A 158 -14.57 7.36 -15.15
C THR A 158 -13.81 6.28 -14.41
N ILE A 159 -13.68 6.46 -13.09
CA ILE A 159 -13.17 5.44 -12.18
C ILE A 159 -14.22 4.31 -12.09
N PRO A 160 -13.79 3.03 -12.10
CA PRO A 160 -14.69 1.90 -11.91
C PRO A 160 -15.49 2.01 -10.60
N GLY A 161 -16.74 1.54 -10.62
CA GLY A 161 -17.60 1.51 -9.45
C GLY A 161 -18.96 2.17 -9.69
N LYS A 162 -19.83 2.09 -8.67
CA LYS A 162 -21.24 2.57 -8.79
C LYS A 162 -21.34 4.08 -8.93
N LEU A 163 -20.39 4.84 -8.39
CA LEU A 163 -20.44 6.30 -8.36
C LEU A 163 -20.06 6.95 -9.72
N GLN A 164 -19.39 6.20 -10.59
CA GLN A 164 -18.95 6.68 -11.91
C GLN A 164 -18.20 8.02 -11.82
N LEU A 165 -17.29 8.16 -10.84
CA LEU A 165 -16.54 9.38 -10.61
C LEU A 165 -15.63 9.69 -11.81
N PRO A 166 -15.63 10.92 -12.34
CA PRO A 166 -14.75 11.28 -13.44
C PRO A 166 -13.29 11.30 -13.00
N ARG A 167 -12.39 10.90 -13.88
CA ARG A 167 -10.96 11.12 -13.72
C ARG A 167 -10.66 12.60 -13.96
N VAL A 168 -9.91 13.22 -13.07
CA VAL A 168 -9.64 14.68 -13.08
C VAL A 168 -8.16 15.03 -13.20
N ALA A 169 -7.24 14.07 -12.94
CA ALA A 169 -5.80 14.31 -12.90
C ALA A 169 -5.27 14.96 -14.19
N LYS A 170 -5.62 14.41 -15.35
CA LYS A 170 -5.21 14.95 -16.66
C LYS A 170 -5.72 16.35 -16.90
N GLN A 171 -6.98 16.61 -16.57
CA GLN A 171 -7.58 17.93 -16.72
C GLN A 171 -6.89 18.96 -15.82
N MET A 172 -6.65 18.62 -14.55
CA MET A 172 -5.93 19.48 -13.60
C MET A 172 -4.52 19.81 -14.10
N TYR A 173 -3.79 18.80 -14.58
CA TYR A 173 -2.45 19.02 -15.15
C TYR A 173 -2.49 19.95 -16.37
N THR A 174 -3.44 19.72 -17.28
CA THR A 174 -3.62 20.56 -18.47
C THR A 174 -3.95 22.00 -18.10
N GLN A 175 -4.78 22.22 -17.09
CA GLN A 175 -5.07 23.57 -16.57
C GLN A 175 -3.81 24.20 -15.97
N ALA A 176 -3.09 23.45 -15.15
CA ALA A 176 -1.89 23.93 -14.46
C ALA A 176 -0.81 24.44 -15.43
N ILE A 177 -0.51 23.70 -16.50
CA ILE A 177 0.54 24.11 -17.45
C ILE A 177 0.20 25.38 -18.23
N ASN A 178 -1.08 25.76 -18.29
CA ASN A 178 -1.56 26.99 -18.93
C ASN A 178 -1.59 28.20 -17.97
N LEU A 179 -1.38 27.99 -16.67
CA LEU A 179 -1.29 29.07 -15.70
C LEU A 179 0.10 29.74 -15.74
N PRO A 180 0.18 31.03 -15.39
CA PRO A 180 1.45 31.68 -15.13
C PRO A 180 2.24 30.96 -14.03
N ALA A 181 3.56 31.12 -14.03
CA ALA A 181 4.40 30.60 -12.94
C ALA A 181 3.97 31.25 -11.60
N GLY A 182 3.84 30.42 -10.57
CA GLY A 182 3.42 30.84 -9.23
C GLY A 182 2.81 29.69 -8.44
N SER A 183 2.48 29.96 -7.19
CA SER A 183 2.01 28.96 -6.21
C SER A 183 0.74 28.21 -6.65
N GLU A 184 -0.18 28.89 -7.35
CA GLU A 184 -1.40 28.26 -7.87
C GLU A 184 -1.05 27.16 -8.89
N ARG A 185 -0.18 27.49 -9.86
CA ARG A 185 0.30 26.51 -10.84
C ARG A 185 1.00 25.33 -10.17
N GLU A 186 1.90 25.62 -9.24
CA GLU A 186 2.67 24.57 -8.51
C GLU A 186 1.74 23.66 -7.72
N THR A 187 0.80 24.23 -6.98
CA THR A 187 -0.20 23.47 -6.22
C THR A 187 -1.04 22.59 -7.14
N LEU A 188 -1.48 23.10 -8.27
CA LEU A 188 -2.32 22.35 -9.19
C LEU A 188 -1.53 21.22 -9.89
N ILE A 189 -0.26 21.46 -10.23
CA ILE A 189 0.64 20.41 -10.75
C ILE A 189 0.80 19.30 -9.70
N LEU A 190 1.15 19.65 -8.47
CA LEU A 190 1.37 18.68 -7.39
C LEU A 190 0.09 17.88 -7.10
N SER A 191 -1.05 18.57 -7.02
CA SER A 191 -2.35 17.92 -6.85
C SER A 191 -2.68 16.97 -8.01
N SER A 192 -2.41 17.36 -9.26
CA SER A 192 -2.65 16.50 -10.42
C SER A 192 -1.86 15.19 -10.35
N TYR A 193 -0.62 15.22 -9.87
CA TYR A 193 0.20 14.03 -9.66
C TYR A 193 -0.38 13.12 -8.57
N ALA A 194 -0.83 13.71 -7.46
CA ALA A 194 -1.46 12.93 -6.38
C ALA A 194 -2.77 12.29 -6.83
N TYR A 195 -3.61 13.04 -7.56
CA TYR A 195 -4.85 12.50 -8.14
C TYR A 195 -4.57 11.40 -9.16
N ALA A 196 -3.53 11.54 -9.99
CA ALA A 196 -3.15 10.53 -10.97
C ALA A 196 -2.93 9.16 -10.30
N VAL A 197 -2.16 9.11 -9.21
CA VAL A 197 -1.91 7.87 -8.46
C VAL A 197 -3.17 7.39 -7.74
N ALA A 198 -3.96 8.29 -7.13
CA ALA A 198 -5.20 7.92 -6.46
C ALA A 198 -6.23 7.31 -7.42
N GLU A 199 -6.34 7.85 -8.63
CA GLU A 199 -7.20 7.32 -9.70
C GLU A 199 -6.71 5.96 -10.21
N GLU A 200 -5.40 5.75 -10.32
CA GLU A 200 -4.80 4.45 -10.64
C GLU A 200 -5.09 3.42 -9.55
N ASN A 201 -4.91 3.79 -8.28
CA ASN A 201 -5.27 2.93 -7.14
C ASN A 201 -6.75 2.54 -7.18
N ALA A 202 -7.65 3.53 -7.35
CA ALA A 202 -9.09 3.28 -7.41
C ALA A 202 -9.55 2.47 -8.64
N SER A 203 -8.69 2.34 -9.64
CA SER A 203 -8.92 1.55 -10.85
C SER A 203 -8.23 0.19 -10.85
N GLY A 204 -7.67 -0.23 -9.70
CA GLY A 204 -7.00 -1.53 -9.55
C GLY A 204 -5.66 -1.63 -10.27
N GLN A 205 -5.04 -0.50 -10.59
CA GLN A 205 -3.73 -0.49 -11.24
C GLN A 205 -2.59 -0.59 -10.22
N THR A 206 -1.41 -0.97 -10.70
CA THR A 206 -0.22 -1.07 -9.86
C THR A 206 0.19 0.30 -9.32
N ILE A 207 0.24 0.42 -8.00
CA ILE A 207 0.76 1.59 -7.26
C ILE A 207 1.69 1.11 -6.15
N VAL A 208 2.47 2.02 -5.58
CA VAL A 208 3.22 1.76 -4.36
C VAL A 208 2.38 2.13 -3.14
N THR A 209 2.21 1.20 -2.21
CA THR A 209 1.55 1.50 -0.93
C THR A 209 2.48 2.33 -0.04
N ALA A 210 2.14 3.61 0.19
CA ALA A 210 3.03 4.57 0.86
C ALA A 210 2.29 5.53 1.82
N PRO A 211 2.11 5.21 3.10
CA PRO A 211 2.21 3.90 3.74
C PRO A 211 0.98 3.03 3.58
N THR A 212 -0.14 3.56 3.09
CA THR A 212 -1.41 2.87 2.81
C THR A 212 -1.81 3.04 1.36
N CYS A 213 -2.80 2.26 0.87
CA CYS A 213 -3.34 2.45 -0.47
C CYS A 213 -4.09 3.79 -0.60
N GLY A 214 -4.85 4.19 0.44
CA GLY A 214 -5.62 5.43 0.43
C GLY A 214 -4.76 6.70 0.36
N SER A 215 -3.53 6.66 0.84
CA SER A 215 -2.58 7.78 0.81
C SER A 215 -1.45 7.63 -0.22
N SER A 216 -1.52 6.60 -1.06
CA SER A 216 -0.46 6.24 -2.02
C SER A 216 -0.08 7.33 -3.04
N GLY A 217 -0.92 8.35 -3.19
CA GLY A 217 -0.64 9.49 -4.08
C GLY A 217 0.27 10.57 -3.50
N VAL A 218 0.42 10.66 -2.17
CA VAL A 218 1.12 11.77 -1.52
C VAL A 218 2.61 11.75 -1.84
N LEU A 219 3.31 10.70 -1.42
CA LEU A 219 4.76 10.59 -1.59
C LEU A 219 5.20 10.55 -3.07
N PRO A 220 4.56 9.77 -3.96
CA PRO A 220 4.90 9.78 -5.38
C PRO A 220 4.75 11.15 -6.03
N ALA A 221 3.70 11.91 -5.69
CA ALA A 221 3.48 13.25 -6.23
C ALA A 221 4.63 14.20 -5.87
N ILE A 222 5.08 14.19 -4.62
CA ILE A 222 6.19 15.02 -4.14
C ILE A 222 7.51 14.62 -4.83
N LEU A 223 7.84 13.33 -4.86
CA LEU A 223 9.06 12.85 -5.49
C LEU A 223 9.08 13.13 -6.99
N TYR A 224 7.95 12.93 -7.67
CA TYR A 224 7.82 13.21 -9.08
C TYR A 224 7.88 14.71 -9.39
N TYR A 225 7.30 15.55 -8.53
CA TYR A 225 7.43 17.01 -8.63
C TYR A 225 8.90 17.45 -8.47
N CYS A 226 9.60 16.93 -7.46
CA CYS A 226 11.03 17.19 -7.29
C CYS A 226 11.83 16.80 -8.54
N TYR A 227 11.52 15.65 -9.12
CA TYR A 227 12.18 15.16 -10.33
C TYR A 227 11.89 16.05 -11.56
N LYS A 228 10.61 16.30 -11.86
CA LYS A 228 10.19 16.96 -13.11
C LYS A 228 10.25 18.49 -13.05
N GLN A 229 9.94 19.09 -11.92
CA GLN A 229 9.84 20.55 -11.81
C GLN A 229 11.09 21.17 -11.20
N LEU A 230 11.75 20.46 -10.27
CA LEU A 230 12.96 20.96 -9.59
C LEU A 230 14.25 20.33 -10.12
N ASN A 231 14.17 19.43 -11.10
CA ASN A 231 15.31 18.73 -11.71
C ASN A 231 16.20 18.00 -10.67
N VAL A 232 15.61 17.45 -9.63
CA VAL A 232 16.35 16.66 -8.64
C VAL A 232 16.67 15.29 -9.22
N GLU A 233 17.94 14.90 -9.19
CA GLU A 233 18.41 13.62 -9.73
C GLU A 233 17.91 12.42 -8.92
N LYS A 234 17.63 11.29 -9.57
CA LYS A 234 17.14 10.06 -8.95
C LYS A 234 17.98 9.60 -7.74
N PRO A 235 19.32 9.60 -7.74
CA PRO A 235 20.10 9.19 -6.57
C PRO A 235 19.78 10.00 -5.30
N ARG A 236 19.43 11.27 -5.45
CA ARG A 236 19.04 12.12 -4.33
C ARG A 236 17.63 11.79 -3.85
N LEU A 237 16.72 11.47 -4.76
CA LEU A 237 15.35 11.01 -4.43
C LEU A 237 15.36 9.65 -3.75
N ILE A 238 16.26 8.75 -4.12
CA ILE A 238 16.44 7.46 -3.44
C ILE A 238 16.82 7.66 -1.97
N LYS A 239 17.73 8.59 -1.67
CA LYS A 239 18.08 8.94 -0.29
C LYS A 239 16.87 9.47 0.49
N ALA A 240 16.07 10.35 -0.15
CA ALA A 240 14.85 10.88 0.47
C ALA A 240 13.82 9.77 0.71
N LEU A 241 13.64 8.86 -0.25
CA LEU A 241 12.73 7.72 -0.13
C LEU A 241 13.14 6.77 1.01
N ALA A 242 14.43 6.49 1.15
CA ALA A 242 14.96 5.70 2.26
C ALA A 242 14.64 6.34 3.63
N VAL A 243 14.83 7.65 3.74
CA VAL A 243 14.50 8.42 4.95
C VAL A 243 13.00 8.40 5.23
N ALA A 244 12.16 8.60 4.21
CA ALA A 244 10.70 8.51 4.34
C ALA A 244 10.27 7.13 4.88
N GLY A 245 10.93 6.05 4.46
CA GLY A 245 10.70 4.70 4.97
C GLY A 245 10.96 4.57 6.48
N VAL A 246 11.99 5.23 7.01
CA VAL A 246 12.27 5.26 8.46
C VAL A 246 11.11 5.93 9.23
N PHE A 247 10.65 7.09 8.78
CA PHE A 247 9.51 7.78 9.41
C PHE A 247 8.22 6.96 9.31
N GLY A 248 7.95 6.37 8.15
CA GLY A 248 6.82 5.45 7.97
C GLY A 248 6.86 4.26 8.93
N ASN A 249 8.03 3.67 9.18
CA ASN A 249 8.20 2.60 10.16
C ASN A 249 7.98 3.08 11.60
N VAL A 250 8.49 4.25 11.97
CA VAL A 250 8.25 4.84 13.30
C VAL A 250 6.74 5.06 13.52
N ILE A 251 6.04 5.62 12.55
CA ILE A 251 4.60 5.84 12.65
C ILE A 251 3.87 4.50 12.79
N LYS A 252 4.19 3.52 11.92
CA LYS A 252 3.58 2.19 11.95
C LYS A 252 3.76 1.47 13.29
N ASN A 253 4.91 1.66 13.94
CA ASN A 253 5.21 1.01 15.23
C ASN A 253 4.50 1.68 16.42
N ASN A 254 4.16 2.96 16.33
CA ASN A 254 3.65 3.76 17.45
C ASN A 254 2.18 4.20 17.28
N ALA A 255 1.62 4.05 16.08
CA ALA A 255 0.25 4.45 15.78
C ALA A 255 -0.41 3.48 14.77
N SER A 256 -1.74 3.44 14.77
CA SER A 256 -2.46 2.77 13.70
C SER A 256 -2.39 3.60 12.41
N ILE A 257 -1.99 2.94 11.31
CA ILE A 257 -2.07 3.49 9.95
C ILE A 257 -3.33 2.98 9.23
N SER A 258 -4.19 2.24 9.92
CA SER A 258 -5.39 1.64 9.36
C SER A 258 -6.52 2.66 9.28
N GLY A 259 -7.07 2.86 8.08
CA GLY A 259 -8.28 3.66 7.89
C GLY A 259 -9.49 3.06 8.62
N ALA A 260 -9.50 1.75 8.90
CA ALA A 260 -10.54 1.08 9.68
C ALA A 260 -10.49 1.47 11.16
N ASP A 261 -9.30 1.68 11.73
CA ASP A 261 -9.13 2.00 13.15
C ASP A 261 -9.22 3.52 13.41
N ALA A 262 -8.53 4.31 12.59
CA ALA A 262 -8.32 5.74 12.85
C ALA A 262 -8.82 6.67 11.72
N GLY A 263 -9.50 6.12 10.72
CA GLY A 263 -10.04 6.88 9.59
C GLY A 263 -8.99 7.34 8.58
N CYS A 264 -9.45 8.03 7.54
CA CYS A 264 -8.58 8.53 6.46
C CYS A 264 -7.51 9.51 6.94
N GLN A 265 -7.74 10.20 8.08
CA GLN A 265 -6.75 11.11 8.66
C GLN A 265 -5.47 10.39 9.08
N ALA A 266 -5.55 9.14 9.58
CA ALA A 266 -4.38 8.35 9.92
C ALA A 266 -3.58 8.00 8.67
N GLU A 267 -4.25 7.66 7.58
CA GLU A 267 -3.61 7.34 6.30
C GLU A 267 -2.87 8.55 5.73
N ILE A 268 -3.57 9.68 5.60
CA ILE A 268 -2.99 10.92 5.04
C ILE A 268 -1.91 11.49 5.97
N GLY A 269 -2.16 11.55 7.28
CA GLY A 269 -1.19 12.04 8.26
C GLY A 269 0.10 11.21 8.30
N SER A 270 0.01 9.90 8.00
CA SER A 270 1.21 9.03 7.92
C SER A 270 2.00 9.24 6.63
N ALA A 271 1.36 9.72 5.57
CA ALA A 271 2.00 9.94 4.28
C ALA A 271 2.67 11.32 4.18
N CYS A 272 2.19 12.29 4.96
CA CYS A 272 2.74 13.65 5.04
C CYS A 272 3.96 13.73 5.94
#